data_0cab05e058df4e3fde2bc2be369f3564
#
_entry.id   0cab05e058df4e3fde2bc2be369f3564
#
_cell.length_a   1.000
_cell.length_b   1.000
_cell.length_c   1.000
_cell.angle_alpha   90.00
_cell.angle_beta   90.00
_cell.angle_gamma   90.00
#
_symmetry.space_group_name_H-M   'P 1'
#
loop_
_entity.id
_entity.type
_entity.pdbx_description
1 polymer ?
#
loop_
_entity_poly.entity_id
_entity_poly.type
_entity_poly.pdbx_seq_one_letter_code
_entity_poly.pdbx_strand_id
1 'polypeptide(L)'
;MEQPASVNSDPLQRLDGTGRCVQIRNWIGFWLLGLCNNFAYVVMLSAAHDILEKQESRNETASTSASLHVDFQVGNSSNSSIYDCNPVSTAAVLLADILPTLFIKLFAPFVIHKMPYGIRVWFCAIMAATSFLLVSFSSAVWMSILGVIFASISSGLGELSFLSLTVYFSRSVLEGWGSGTGAAGLIGALLYSVLIQAGLSPRVTLLIMLVVPFTMVVSYFCLLVCPPSLPQWRTKETEYAALVSEDRQQLLDSSDEEEPESSTTAEDQPTGPLSFRERLFVIRGLWRFVLPLGVVYLTEYFINQGLMELLFFHNIFLTHAAQYRWYQTLYQLGVLLSRSSLHCVKIRRVWILSVLQTLNAVFLLLAVRYLFLPTVWLVFAFILYEGLLGGAAYVNTFHFISKETEDRHREFSMAAASIGDSLGITVAGLISLPVHTYFCSL
;
A
#
# COMPACT_ATOMS: atom_id res chain seq x y z
N MET A 1 17.66 -58.61 -27.12
CA MET A 1 18.20 -57.34 -27.60
C MET A 1 17.04 -56.37 -27.57
N GLU A 2 16.86 -55.71 -26.43
CA GLU A 2 15.86 -54.65 -26.24
C GLU A 2 16.53 -53.28 -26.48
N GLN A 3 15.99 -52.52 -27.42
CA GLN A 3 16.40 -51.15 -27.64
C GLN A 3 15.76 -50.25 -26.57
N PRO A 4 16.48 -49.29 -25.98
CA PRO A 4 15.89 -48.32 -25.06
C PRO A 4 15.08 -47.29 -25.86
N ALA A 5 13.82 -47.11 -25.45
CA ALA A 5 12.92 -46.08 -25.96
C ALA A 5 13.52 -44.69 -25.68
N SER A 6 13.82 -43.93 -26.74
CA SER A 6 14.17 -42.54 -26.68
C SER A 6 12.92 -41.72 -26.27
N VAL A 7 12.93 -41.16 -25.08
CA VAL A 7 11.96 -40.18 -24.66
C VAL A 7 12.22 -38.86 -25.42
N ASN A 8 11.62 -38.75 -26.60
CA ASN A 8 11.51 -37.49 -27.35
C ASN A 8 10.42 -36.64 -26.69
N SER A 9 10.77 -35.83 -25.74
CA SER A 9 9.89 -34.79 -25.25
C SER A 9 9.74 -33.72 -26.34
N ASP A 10 8.51 -33.55 -26.81
CA ASP A 10 8.07 -32.62 -27.84
C ASP A 10 8.60 -31.19 -27.57
N PRO A 11 9.24 -30.52 -28.57
CA PRO A 11 9.74 -29.15 -28.41
C PRO A 11 8.64 -28.14 -28.00
N LEU A 12 7.38 -28.39 -28.38
CA LEU A 12 6.20 -27.61 -27.99
C LEU A 12 5.91 -27.72 -26.48
N GLN A 13 6.09 -28.90 -25.85
CA GLN A 13 5.91 -29.03 -24.40
C GLN A 13 7.03 -28.34 -23.59
N ARG A 14 8.25 -28.25 -24.12
CA ARG A 14 9.34 -27.51 -23.49
C ARG A 14 9.11 -25.99 -23.56
N LEU A 15 8.60 -25.48 -24.67
CA LEU A 15 8.24 -24.03 -24.82
C LEU A 15 7.13 -23.63 -23.87
N ASP A 16 6.09 -24.46 -23.70
CA ASP A 16 4.96 -24.20 -22.79
C ASP A 16 5.41 -24.29 -21.31
N GLY A 17 6.27 -25.24 -20.97
CA GLY A 17 6.84 -25.37 -19.62
C GLY A 17 7.74 -24.18 -19.22
N THR A 18 8.52 -23.66 -20.16
CA THR A 18 9.37 -22.48 -19.92
C THR A 18 8.54 -21.22 -19.71
N GLY A 19 7.50 -21.02 -20.51
CA GLY A 19 6.57 -19.89 -20.38
C GLY A 19 5.83 -19.90 -19.04
N ARG A 20 5.36 -21.08 -18.60
CA ARG A 20 4.68 -21.24 -17.31
C ARG A 20 5.61 -20.98 -16.12
N CYS A 21 6.86 -21.45 -16.17
CA CYS A 21 7.85 -21.19 -15.14
C CYS A 21 8.13 -19.68 -14.98
N VAL A 22 8.31 -18.96 -16.09
CA VAL A 22 8.50 -17.51 -16.10
C VAL A 22 7.28 -16.79 -15.51
N GLN A 23 6.08 -17.24 -15.85
CA GLN A 23 4.85 -16.64 -15.32
C GLN A 23 4.72 -16.81 -13.81
N ILE A 24 5.00 -18.01 -13.28
CA ILE A 24 4.99 -18.28 -11.83
C ILE A 24 6.07 -17.45 -11.13
N ARG A 25 7.27 -17.39 -11.69
CA ARG A 25 8.39 -16.62 -11.16
C ARG A 25 8.06 -15.13 -11.06
N ASN A 26 7.45 -14.55 -12.09
CA ASN A 26 7.01 -13.17 -12.08
C ASN A 26 5.87 -12.94 -11.09
N TRP A 27 4.92 -13.89 -10.97
CA TRP A 27 3.84 -13.81 -9.98
C TRP A 27 4.39 -13.76 -8.56
N ILE A 28 5.33 -14.66 -8.22
CA ILE A 28 6.01 -14.68 -6.91
C ILE A 28 6.80 -13.38 -6.70
N GLY A 29 7.49 -12.89 -7.73
CA GLY A 29 8.22 -11.62 -7.68
C GLY A 29 7.31 -10.45 -7.31
N PHE A 30 6.16 -10.31 -7.96
CA PHE A 30 5.19 -9.27 -7.63
C PHE A 30 4.52 -9.48 -6.27
N TRP A 31 4.31 -10.72 -5.85
CA TRP A 31 3.82 -11.01 -4.51
C TRP A 31 4.81 -10.52 -3.43
N LEU A 32 6.09 -10.81 -3.60
CA LEU A 32 7.15 -10.32 -2.70
C LEU A 32 7.31 -8.79 -2.75
N LEU A 33 7.23 -8.18 -3.94
CA LEU A 33 7.27 -6.72 -4.06
C LEU A 33 6.09 -6.07 -3.34
N GLY A 34 4.88 -6.62 -3.48
CA GLY A 34 3.71 -6.16 -2.75
C GLY A 34 3.85 -6.31 -1.24
N LEU A 35 4.33 -7.46 -0.79
CA LEU A 35 4.64 -7.71 0.62
C LEU A 35 5.64 -6.68 1.16
N CYS A 36 6.80 -6.55 0.51
CA CYS A 36 7.87 -5.68 0.98
C CYS A 36 7.48 -4.20 0.95
N ASN A 37 6.71 -3.78 -0.04
CA ASN A 37 6.29 -2.38 -0.17
C ASN A 37 5.41 -1.92 1.00
N ASN A 38 4.42 -2.73 1.37
CA ASN A 38 3.48 -2.35 2.43
C ASN A 38 3.98 -2.75 3.82
N PHE A 39 4.96 -3.64 3.93
CA PHE A 39 5.47 -4.14 5.19
C PHE A 39 6.07 -3.04 6.06
N ALA A 40 6.91 -2.18 5.48
CA ALA A 40 7.55 -1.09 6.21
C ALA A 40 6.51 -0.13 6.80
N TYR A 41 5.50 0.25 6.02
CA TYR A 41 4.38 1.07 6.45
C TYR A 41 3.65 0.47 7.67
N VAL A 42 3.22 -0.79 7.59
CA VAL A 42 2.47 -1.46 8.67
C VAL A 42 3.29 -1.58 9.95
N VAL A 43 4.56 -1.96 9.82
CA VAL A 43 5.45 -2.12 10.98
C VAL A 43 5.78 -0.78 11.62
N MET A 44 6.02 0.27 10.81
CA MET A 44 6.29 1.60 11.33
C MET A 44 5.11 2.19 12.08
N LEU A 45 3.89 1.98 11.58
CA LEU A 45 2.68 2.43 12.28
C LEU A 45 2.59 1.78 13.68
N SER A 46 2.84 0.46 13.79
CA SER A 46 2.82 -0.26 15.06
C SER A 46 4.01 0.13 15.97
N ALA A 47 5.22 0.14 15.43
CA ALA A 47 6.43 0.44 16.20
C ALA A 47 6.51 1.91 16.64
N ALA A 48 6.06 2.84 15.80
CA ALA A 48 6.03 4.26 16.15
C ALA A 48 5.09 4.53 17.31
N HIS A 49 3.93 3.88 17.35
CA HIS A 49 3.00 4.00 18.47
C HIS A 49 3.64 3.56 19.79
N ASP A 50 4.22 2.36 19.84
CA ASP A 50 4.89 1.82 21.03
C ASP A 50 6.07 2.70 21.50
N ILE A 51 6.81 3.29 20.57
CA ILE A 51 7.96 4.15 20.86
C ILE A 51 7.52 5.51 21.35
N LEU A 52 6.48 6.10 20.74
CA LEU A 52 5.91 7.38 21.15
C LEU A 52 5.35 7.30 22.57
N GLU A 53 4.55 6.30 22.87
CA GLU A 53 3.98 6.04 24.20
C GLU A 53 5.10 5.90 25.26
N LYS A 54 6.15 5.16 24.95
CA LYS A 54 7.31 5.00 25.84
C LYS A 54 8.12 6.28 26.01
N GLN A 55 8.22 7.13 25.01
CA GLN A 55 8.95 8.41 25.10
C GLN A 55 8.14 9.46 25.88
N GLU A 56 6.82 9.49 25.72
CA GLU A 56 5.92 10.36 26.49
C GLU A 56 5.92 9.99 27.96
N SER A 57 5.77 8.72 28.32
CA SER A 57 5.84 8.24 29.72
C SER A 57 7.19 8.56 30.37
N ARG A 58 8.27 8.57 29.63
CA ARG A 58 9.61 8.93 30.11
C ARG A 58 9.77 10.43 30.35
N ASN A 59 9.15 11.26 29.51
CA ASN A 59 9.14 12.71 29.67
C ASN A 59 8.28 13.15 30.86
N GLU A 60 7.14 12.51 31.09
CA GLU A 60 6.32 12.75 32.28
C GLU A 60 7.07 12.39 33.56
N THR A 61 7.76 11.24 33.58
CA THR A 61 8.55 10.82 34.73
C THR A 61 9.74 11.78 35.02
N ALA A 62 10.38 12.30 33.96
CA ALA A 62 11.44 13.28 34.09
C ALA A 62 10.92 14.64 34.58
N SER A 63 9.74 15.06 34.14
CA SER A 63 9.09 16.30 34.58
C SER A 63 8.62 16.21 36.06
N THR A 64 8.12 15.04 36.46
CA THR A 64 7.73 14.78 37.84
C THR A 64 8.94 14.75 38.79
N SER A 65 10.09 14.28 38.32
CA SER A 65 11.33 14.24 39.11
C SER A 65 12.00 15.64 39.27
N ALA A 66 11.68 16.58 38.40
CA ALA A 66 12.18 17.96 38.47
C ALA A 66 11.32 18.89 39.33
N SER A 67 10.09 18.47 39.68
CA SER A 67 9.14 19.21 40.54
C SER A 67 9.00 18.59 41.93
N LEU A 68 10.10 18.43 42.65
CA LEU A 68 10.05 18.15 44.09
C LEU A 68 9.66 19.43 44.84
N HIS A 69 8.50 19.35 45.53
CA HIS A 69 7.85 20.35 46.40
C HIS A 69 6.89 21.32 45.73
N VAL A 70 5.66 20.83 45.52
CA VAL A 70 4.43 21.49 45.98
C VAL A 70 3.33 20.43 46.15
N ASP A 71 2.98 20.12 47.40
CA ASP A 71 1.78 19.40 47.76
C ASP A 71 0.55 20.19 47.32
N PHE A 72 -0.08 19.75 46.24
CA PHE A 72 -1.48 20.08 45.97
C PHE A 72 -2.23 18.77 45.87
N GLN A 73 -3.08 18.50 46.85
CA GLN A 73 -4.15 17.54 46.77
C GLN A 73 -5.00 17.83 45.52
N VAL A 74 -4.71 17.12 44.45
CA VAL A 74 -5.63 17.04 43.32
C VAL A 74 -6.73 16.09 43.72
N GLY A 75 -7.90 16.67 43.97
CA GLY A 75 -9.14 15.94 44.22
C GLY A 75 -9.36 14.93 43.10
N ASN A 76 -9.65 13.70 43.54
CA ASN A 76 -10.06 12.58 42.73
C ASN A 76 -11.40 12.94 42.03
N SER A 77 -11.31 13.60 40.89
CA SER A 77 -12.44 13.74 39.98
C SER A 77 -12.44 12.51 39.09
N SER A 78 -13.09 11.45 39.56
CA SER A 78 -13.49 10.32 38.74
C SER A 78 -14.55 10.79 37.73
N ASN A 79 -14.14 11.48 36.67
CA ASN A 79 -14.91 11.50 35.44
C ASN A 79 -14.75 10.10 34.84
N SER A 80 -15.68 9.20 35.16
CA SER A 80 -15.85 7.94 34.45
C SER A 80 -16.39 8.27 33.05
N SER A 81 -15.47 8.56 32.12
CA SER A 81 -15.83 8.59 30.71
C SER A 81 -16.37 7.20 30.35
N ILE A 82 -17.46 7.16 29.59
CA ILE A 82 -18.11 5.93 29.13
C ILE A 82 -17.14 5.10 28.28
N TYR A 83 -16.16 5.75 27.69
CA TYR A 83 -15.15 5.17 26.77
C TYR A 83 -13.76 5.19 27.41
N ASP A 84 -13.03 4.11 27.24
CA ASP A 84 -11.63 3.98 27.66
C ASP A 84 -10.74 4.54 26.54
N CYS A 85 -10.42 5.82 26.62
CA CYS A 85 -9.74 6.58 25.56
C CYS A 85 -8.23 6.67 25.81
N ASN A 86 -7.46 6.46 24.77
CA ASN A 86 -5.99 6.62 24.77
C ASN A 86 -5.60 8.11 24.59
N PRO A 87 -4.64 8.65 25.34
CA PRO A 87 -4.20 10.04 25.20
C PRO A 87 -3.55 10.33 23.83
N VAL A 88 -2.92 9.33 23.20
CA VAL A 88 -2.35 9.46 21.86
C VAL A 88 -3.36 9.02 20.81
N SER A 89 -3.85 9.97 20.02
CA SER A 89 -4.78 9.68 18.94
C SER A 89 -4.12 8.88 17.83
N THR A 90 -4.61 7.65 17.58
CA THR A 90 -4.19 6.79 16.47
C THR A 90 -4.35 7.50 15.11
N ALA A 91 -5.35 8.39 15.00
CA ALA A 91 -5.57 9.19 13.80
C ALA A 91 -4.45 10.20 13.51
N ALA A 92 -3.77 10.74 14.52
CA ALA A 92 -2.65 11.66 14.33
C ALA A 92 -1.42 10.94 13.72
N VAL A 93 -1.14 9.72 14.19
CA VAL A 93 -0.07 8.88 13.64
C VAL A 93 -0.41 8.48 12.20
N LEU A 94 -1.67 8.12 11.93
CA LEU A 94 -2.12 7.84 10.57
C LEU A 94 -1.91 9.03 9.62
N LEU A 95 -2.22 10.26 10.06
CA LEU A 95 -2.03 11.44 9.22
C LEU A 95 -0.55 11.70 8.93
N ALA A 96 0.34 11.52 9.90
CA ALA A 96 1.79 11.63 9.69
C ALA A 96 2.31 10.62 8.67
N ASP A 97 1.67 9.45 8.58
CA ASP A 97 2.03 8.40 7.66
C ASP A 97 1.42 8.60 6.27
N ILE A 98 0.13 8.98 6.16
CA ILE A 98 -0.55 9.04 4.87
C ILE A 98 -0.32 10.35 4.08
N LEU A 99 -0.07 11.49 4.75
CA LEU A 99 0.09 12.77 4.07
C LEU A 99 1.26 12.81 3.09
N PRO A 100 2.48 12.31 3.42
CA PRO A 100 3.57 12.23 2.45
C PRO A 100 3.24 11.31 1.27
N THR A 101 2.57 10.18 1.52
CA THR A 101 2.09 9.26 0.47
C THR A 101 1.09 9.96 -0.46
N LEU A 102 0.11 10.69 0.08
CA LEU A 102 -0.86 11.45 -0.72
C LEU A 102 -0.16 12.48 -1.60
N PHE A 103 0.79 13.23 -1.03
CA PHE A 103 1.57 14.22 -1.79
C PHE A 103 2.32 13.58 -2.96
N ILE A 104 2.98 12.45 -2.72
CA ILE A 104 3.67 11.69 -3.77
C ILE A 104 2.68 11.23 -4.85
N LYS A 105 1.57 10.62 -4.46
CA LYS A 105 0.57 10.11 -5.42
C LYS A 105 -0.12 11.21 -6.23
N LEU A 106 -0.19 12.44 -5.69
CA LEU A 106 -0.69 13.61 -6.43
C LEU A 106 0.27 14.08 -7.54
N PHE A 107 1.56 14.15 -7.24
CA PHE A 107 2.54 14.79 -8.13
C PHE A 107 3.37 13.80 -8.94
N ALA A 108 3.73 12.65 -8.35
CA ALA A 108 4.61 11.69 -9.00
C ALA A 108 4.10 11.15 -10.35
N PRO A 109 2.80 10.87 -10.58
CA PRO A 109 2.34 10.39 -11.89
C PRO A 109 2.71 11.31 -13.06
N PHE A 110 2.86 12.61 -12.80
CA PHE A 110 3.23 13.59 -13.82
C PHE A 110 4.72 13.64 -14.12
N VAL A 111 5.58 13.19 -13.20
CA VAL A 111 7.03 13.33 -13.27
C VAL A 111 7.76 11.99 -13.37
N ILE A 112 7.19 10.94 -12.80
CA ILE A 112 7.85 9.66 -12.55
C ILE A 112 8.27 8.93 -13.84
N HIS A 113 7.58 9.19 -14.97
CA HIS A 113 7.94 8.63 -16.28
C HIS A 113 9.37 8.99 -16.72
N LYS A 114 9.95 10.07 -16.15
CA LYS A 114 11.35 10.48 -16.37
C LYS A 114 12.35 9.65 -15.55
N MET A 115 11.89 8.84 -14.59
CA MET A 115 12.76 7.99 -13.77
C MET A 115 12.64 6.54 -14.22
N PRO A 116 13.73 5.85 -14.58
CA PRO A 116 13.71 4.44 -14.91
C PRO A 116 13.34 3.59 -13.67
N TYR A 117 12.70 2.44 -13.91
CA TYR A 117 12.17 1.58 -12.83
C TYR A 117 13.24 1.10 -11.85
N GLY A 118 14.44 0.77 -12.34
CA GLY A 118 15.54 0.35 -11.47
C GLY A 118 15.91 1.40 -10.41
N ILE A 119 15.95 2.69 -10.80
CA ILE A 119 16.23 3.80 -9.87
C ILE A 119 15.09 3.96 -8.86
N ARG A 120 13.81 3.82 -9.29
CA ARG A 120 12.65 3.91 -8.38
C ARG A 120 12.73 2.84 -7.28
N VAL A 121 13.06 1.60 -7.65
CA VAL A 121 13.17 0.48 -6.70
C VAL A 121 14.29 0.71 -5.71
N TRP A 122 15.48 1.14 -6.16
CA TRP A 122 16.58 1.50 -5.26
C TRP A 122 16.20 2.62 -4.31
N PHE A 123 15.54 3.66 -4.81
CA PHE A 123 15.09 4.76 -3.98
C PHE A 123 14.10 4.28 -2.91
N CYS A 124 13.09 3.48 -3.26
CA CYS A 124 12.13 2.93 -2.31
C CYS A 124 12.84 2.06 -1.24
N ALA A 125 13.76 1.18 -1.66
CA ALA A 125 14.49 0.32 -0.73
C ALA A 125 15.36 1.14 0.25
N ILE A 126 16.04 2.18 -0.24
CA ILE A 126 16.86 3.08 0.61
C ILE A 126 15.97 3.84 1.60
N MET A 127 14.82 4.38 1.16
CA MET A 127 13.87 5.07 2.04
C MET A 127 13.32 4.13 3.11
N ALA A 128 12.93 2.89 2.76
CA ALA A 128 12.47 1.89 3.71
C ALA A 128 13.57 1.51 4.72
N ALA A 129 14.79 1.27 4.26
CA ALA A 129 15.91 0.95 5.14
C ALA A 129 16.24 2.12 6.09
N THR A 130 16.23 3.36 5.57
CA THR A 130 16.44 4.57 6.36
C THR A 130 15.35 4.72 7.43
N SER A 131 14.10 4.42 7.12
CA SER A 131 13.00 4.42 8.06
C SER A 131 13.25 3.45 9.23
N PHE A 132 13.56 2.18 8.94
CA PHE A 132 13.89 1.19 9.98
C PHE A 132 15.07 1.62 10.85
N LEU A 133 16.12 2.17 10.26
CA LEU A 133 17.29 2.66 11.00
C LEU A 133 16.94 3.86 11.89
N LEU A 134 16.26 4.88 11.36
CA LEU A 134 15.87 6.07 12.11
C LEU A 134 15.01 5.72 13.32
N VAL A 135 13.98 4.89 13.14
CA VAL A 135 13.11 4.49 14.26
C VAL A 135 13.83 3.59 15.25
N SER A 136 14.69 2.67 14.78
CA SER A 136 15.49 1.79 15.64
C SER A 136 16.44 2.55 16.56
N PHE A 137 17.01 3.66 16.09
CA PHE A 137 17.94 4.49 16.84
C PHE A 137 17.31 5.77 17.40
N SER A 138 15.98 5.90 17.33
CA SER A 138 15.31 7.10 17.79
C SER A 138 15.47 7.31 19.29
N SER A 139 15.87 8.53 19.66
CA SER A 139 15.97 9.00 21.04
C SER A 139 14.92 10.09 21.35
N ALA A 140 14.27 10.64 20.32
CA ALA A 140 13.31 11.71 20.42
C ALA A 140 12.11 11.47 19.49
N VAL A 141 10.92 11.96 19.87
CA VAL A 141 9.66 11.82 19.14
C VAL A 141 9.77 12.25 17.68
N TRP A 142 10.39 13.42 17.42
CA TRP A 142 10.55 13.92 16.04
C TRP A 142 11.34 12.98 15.14
N MET A 143 12.29 12.24 15.70
CA MET A 143 13.10 11.28 14.94
C MET A 143 12.28 10.04 14.56
N SER A 144 11.39 9.57 15.44
CA SER A 144 10.44 8.50 15.15
C SER A 144 9.44 8.93 14.06
N ILE A 145 8.88 10.14 14.17
CA ILE A 145 7.99 10.70 13.15
C ILE A 145 8.70 10.82 11.79
N LEU A 146 9.94 11.28 11.77
CA LEU A 146 10.75 11.35 10.55
C LEU A 146 10.93 9.95 9.93
N GLY A 147 11.16 8.92 10.74
CA GLY A 147 11.24 7.54 10.28
C GLY A 147 9.93 7.06 9.64
N VAL A 148 8.78 7.40 10.23
CA VAL A 148 7.45 7.11 9.64
C VAL A 148 7.29 7.82 8.29
N ILE A 149 7.71 9.08 8.17
CA ILE A 149 7.66 9.82 6.89
C ILE A 149 8.50 9.12 5.82
N PHE A 150 9.69 8.60 6.14
CA PHE A 150 10.51 7.84 5.18
C PHE A 150 9.84 6.53 4.75
N ALA A 151 9.16 5.81 5.65
CA ALA A 151 8.37 4.63 5.30
C ALA A 151 7.22 5.00 4.35
N SER A 152 6.52 6.07 4.64
CA SER A 152 5.43 6.62 3.85
C SER A 152 5.88 6.99 2.42
N ILE A 153 7.02 7.66 2.28
CA ILE A 153 7.62 7.99 0.98
C ILE A 153 7.95 6.72 0.20
N SER A 154 8.56 5.74 0.85
CA SER A 154 8.88 4.45 0.23
C SER A 154 7.63 3.72 -0.27
N SER A 155 6.62 3.59 0.60
CA SER A 155 5.37 2.89 0.30
C SER A 155 4.58 3.58 -0.81
N GLY A 156 4.43 4.90 -0.74
CA GLY A 156 3.67 5.67 -1.73
C GLY A 156 4.29 5.66 -3.12
N LEU A 157 5.61 5.89 -3.21
CA LEU A 157 6.32 5.84 -4.50
C LEU A 157 6.40 4.40 -5.04
N GLY A 158 6.59 3.43 -4.15
CA GLY A 158 6.66 2.02 -4.51
C GLY A 158 5.32 1.51 -5.04
N GLU A 159 4.19 1.81 -4.39
CA GLU A 159 2.87 1.39 -4.86
C GLU A 159 2.59 1.90 -6.28
N LEU A 160 2.73 3.18 -6.50
CA LEU A 160 2.54 3.80 -7.80
C LEU A 160 3.51 3.22 -8.86
N SER A 161 4.76 2.94 -8.50
CA SER A 161 5.76 2.38 -9.41
C SER A 161 5.48 0.92 -9.75
N PHE A 162 5.13 0.10 -8.75
CA PHE A 162 4.88 -1.33 -8.98
C PHE A 162 3.54 -1.59 -9.65
N LEU A 163 2.51 -0.78 -9.37
CA LEU A 163 1.25 -0.85 -10.12
C LEU A 163 1.44 -0.50 -11.60
N SER A 164 2.20 0.56 -11.90
CA SER A 164 2.55 0.88 -13.30
C SER A 164 3.43 -0.20 -13.93
N LEU A 165 4.32 -0.83 -13.16
CA LEU A 165 5.17 -1.92 -13.62
C LEU A 165 4.36 -3.15 -14.07
N THR A 166 3.19 -3.43 -13.46
CA THR A 166 2.35 -4.57 -13.84
C THR A 166 1.94 -4.56 -15.31
N VAL A 167 1.93 -3.40 -15.94
CA VAL A 167 1.52 -3.22 -17.35
C VAL A 167 2.46 -3.93 -18.33
N TYR A 168 3.74 -4.08 -17.96
CA TYR A 168 4.75 -4.75 -18.79
C TYR A 168 4.73 -6.27 -18.66
N PHE A 169 3.88 -6.82 -17.80
CA PHE A 169 3.79 -8.24 -17.49
C PHE A 169 2.40 -8.80 -17.78
N SER A 170 2.24 -10.11 -17.64
CA SER A 170 0.93 -10.75 -17.72
C SER A 170 0.00 -10.24 -16.61
N ARG A 171 -1.31 -10.17 -16.87
CA ARG A 171 -2.29 -9.67 -15.89
C ARG A 171 -2.32 -10.46 -14.59
N SER A 172 -1.84 -11.70 -14.56
CA SER A 172 -1.75 -12.53 -13.36
C SER A 172 -0.83 -11.93 -12.29
N VAL A 173 0.16 -11.09 -12.66
CA VAL A 173 1.05 -10.46 -11.68
C VAL A 173 0.33 -9.45 -10.79
N LEU A 174 -0.79 -8.86 -11.26
CA LEU A 174 -1.63 -7.98 -10.45
C LEU A 174 -2.32 -8.74 -9.30
N GLU A 175 -2.66 -10.02 -9.52
CA GLU A 175 -3.15 -10.91 -8.45
C GLU A 175 -2.06 -11.17 -7.42
N GLY A 176 -0.82 -11.42 -7.87
CA GLY A 176 0.35 -11.53 -7.00
C GLY A 176 0.58 -10.28 -6.16
N TRP A 177 0.61 -9.10 -6.80
CA TRP A 177 0.73 -7.81 -6.12
C TRP A 177 -0.37 -7.61 -5.08
N GLY A 178 -1.64 -7.79 -5.46
CA GLY A 178 -2.78 -7.63 -4.56
C GLY A 178 -2.70 -8.55 -3.35
N SER A 179 -2.43 -9.84 -3.55
CA SER A 179 -2.26 -10.81 -2.46
C SER A 179 -1.06 -10.45 -1.57
N GLY A 180 0.09 -10.07 -2.16
CA GLY A 180 1.30 -9.68 -1.43
C GLY A 180 1.08 -8.46 -0.54
N THR A 181 0.42 -7.41 -1.06
CA THR A 181 0.08 -6.21 -0.27
C THR A 181 -0.90 -6.52 0.87
N GLY A 182 -1.85 -7.45 0.66
CA GLY A 182 -2.74 -7.93 1.72
C GLY A 182 -1.99 -8.74 2.79
N ALA A 183 -1.04 -9.59 2.36
CA ALA A 183 -0.22 -10.38 3.27
C ALA A 183 0.69 -9.49 4.15
N ALA A 184 1.14 -8.35 3.65
CA ALA A 184 1.99 -7.43 4.39
C ALA A 184 1.36 -6.94 5.70
N GLY A 185 0.06 -6.61 5.67
CA GLY A 185 -0.68 -6.17 6.85
C GLY A 185 -0.69 -7.22 7.94
N LEU A 186 -1.08 -8.44 7.58
CA LEU A 186 -1.17 -9.54 8.55
C LEU A 186 0.21 -10.01 9.02
N ILE A 187 1.14 -10.27 8.10
CA ILE A 187 2.48 -10.78 8.43
C ILE A 187 3.30 -9.72 9.17
N GLY A 188 3.23 -8.44 8.77
CA GLY A 188 3.96 -7.36 9.43
C GLY A 188 3.53 -7.17 10.88
N ALA A 189 2.23 -7.08 11.13
CA ALA A 189 1.69 -6.93 12.48
C ALA A 189 1.99 -8.15 13.38
N LEU A 190 1.79 -9.38 12.85
CA LEU A 190 2.06 -10.61 13.59
C LEU A 190 3.55 -10.78 13.87
N LEU A 191 4.43 -10.56 12.89
CA LEU A 191 5.87 -10.74 13.05
C LEU A 191 6.42 -9.76 14.10
N TYR A 192 6.01 -8.48 14.03
CA TYR A 192 6.39 -7.49 15.02
C TYR A 192 5.95 -7.92 16.43
N SER A 193 4.68 -8.28 16.59
CA SER A 193 4.12 -8.71 17.87
C SER A 193 4.80 -9.96 18.45
N VAL A 194 5.07 -10.97 17.60
CA VAL A 194 5.73 -12.21 18.02
C VAL A 194 7.17 -11.94 18.48
N LEU A 195 7.92 -11.12 17.74
CA LEU A 195 9.31 -10.80 18.12
C LEU A 195 9.38 -10.02 19.43
N ILE A 196 8.46 -9.08 19.66
CA ILE A 196 8.36 -8.36 20.94
C ILE A 196 7.96 -9.30 22.08
N GLN A 197 6.98 -10.19 21.86
CA GLN A 197 6.57 -11.19 22.86
C GLN A 197 7.67 -12.22 23.17
N ALA A 198 8.54 -12.52 22.21
CA ALA A 198 9.72 -13.36 22.42
C ALA A 198 10.82 -12.67 23.24
N GLY A 199 10.60 -11.43 23.70
CA GLY A 199 11.52 -10.68 24.55
C GLY A 199 12.55 -9.84 23.79
N LEU A 200 12.45 -9.73 22.48
CA LEU A 200 13.30 -8.84 21.71
C LEU A 200 12.90 -7.37 21.92
N SER A 201 13.88 -6.50 22.05
CA SER A 201 13.61 -5.07 22.12
C SER A 201 13.08 -4.54 20.78
N PRO A 202 12.24 -3.48 20.78
CA PRO A 202 11.76 -2.85 19.52
C PRO A 202 12.90 -2.48 18.58
N ARG A 203 14.02 -2.02 19.12
CA ARG A 203 15.23 -1.70 18.35
C ARG A 203 15.77 -2.90 17.58
N VAL A 204 15.96 -4.04 18.25
CA VAL A 204 16.48 -5.26 17.62
C VAL A 204 15.48 -5.81 16.59
N THR A 205 14.20 -5.79 16.91
CA THR A 205 13.12 -6.20 16.02
C THR A 205 13.15 -5.41 14.70
N LEU A 206 13.27 -4.08 14.77
CA LEU A 206 13.33 -3.23 13.58
C LEU A 206 14.63 -3.45 12.78
N LEU A 207 15.76 -3.72 13.42
CA LEU A 207 17.01 -4.05 12.73
C LEU A 207 16.91 -5.40 11.98
N ILE A 208 16.22 -6.39 12.54
CA ILE A 208 15.95 -7.66 11.84
C ILE A 208 15.10 -7.41 10.59
N MET A 209 14.16 -6.48 10.65
CA MET A 209 13.27 -6.15 9.52
C MET A 209 13.96 -5.45 8.35
N LEU A 210 15.22 -5.05 8.47
CA LEU A 210 16.04 -4.60 7.32
C LEU A 210 16.18 -5.66 6.22
N VAL A 211 15.88 -6.93 6.52
CA VAL A 211 15.77 -7.98 5.49
C VAL A 211 14.70 -7.65 4.44
N VAL A 212 13.67 -6.86 4.79
CA VAL A 212 12.54 -6.56 3.90
C VAL A 212 12.94 -5.66 2.72
N PRO A 213 13.57 -4.48 2.91
CA PRO A 213 14.05 -3.68 1.77
C PRO A 213 15.12 -4.42 0.95
N PHE A 214 15.94 -5.26 1.57
CA PHE A 214 16.86 -6.13 0.84
C PHE A 214 16.09 -7.13 -0.06
N THR A 215 15.06 -7.78 0.48
CA THR A 215 14.20 -8.71 -0.27
C THR A 215 13.49 -8.00 -1.43
N MET A 216 13.09 -6.73 -1.26
CA MET A 216 12.50 -5.91 -2.35
C MET A 216 13.47 -5.79 -3.53
N VAL A 217 14.74 -5.46 -3.27
CA VAL A 217 15.78 -5.34 -4.30
C VAL A 217 16.03 -6.69 -4.97
N VAL A 218 16.20 -7.76 -4.21
CA VAL A 218 16.41 -9.12 -4.74
C VAL A 218 15.22 -9.57 -5.59
N SER A 219 13.98 -9.30 -5.14
CA SER A 219 12.78 -9.66 -5.88
C SER A 219 12.72 -8.97 -7.24
N TYR A 220 13.05 -7.68 -7.31
CA TYR A 220 13.02 -6.95 -8.55
C TYR A 220 14.16 -7.35 -9.50
N PHE A 221 15.42 -7.38 -9.04
CA PHE A 221 16.57 -7.56 -9.92
C PHE A 221 16.91 -9.03 -10.20
N CYS A 222 16.60 -9.96 -9.29
CA CYS A 222 16.97 -11.35 -9.43
C CYS A 222 15.80 -12.28 -9.74
N LEU A 223 14.60 -11.97 -9.22
CA LEU A 223 13.44 -12.86 -9.36
C LEU A 223 12.59 -12.51 -10.58
N LEU A 224 12.34 -11.22 -10.87
CA LEU A 224 11.56 -10.84 -12.05
C LEU A 224 12.33 -11.12 -13.34
N VAL A 225 11.62 -11.68 -14.32
CA VAL A 225 12.09 -11.78 -15.70
C VAL A 225 11.56 -10.58 -16.46
N CYS A 226 12.37 -9.52 -16.49
CA CYS A 226 11.98 -8.26 -17.11
C CYS A 226 11.93 -8.38 -18.63
N PRO A 227 10.83 -7.93 -19.29
CA PRO A 227 10.78 -7.88 -20.74
C PRO A 227 11.71 -6.78 -21.29
N PRO A 228 12.23 -6.95 -22.52
CA PRO A 228 13.13 -5.95 -23.12
C PRO A 228 12.50 -4.56 -23.30
N SER A 229 11.16 -4.48 -23.39
CA SER A 229 10.41 -3.22 -23.49
C SER A 229 10.37 -2.40 -22.17
N LEU A 230 10.88 -2.94 -21.05
CA LEU A 230 10.86 -2.26 -19.77
C LEU A 230 12.00 -1.23 -19.67
N PRO A 231 11.70 0.06 -19.39
CA PRO A 231 12.73 1.08 -19.19
C PRO A 231 13.39 0.93 -17.80
N GLN A 232 14.29 -0.06 -17.69
CA GLN A 232 14.91 -0.42 -16.41
C GLN A 232 15.99 0.58 -15.98
N TRP A 233 16.85 1.04 -16.91
CA TRP A 233 17.96 1.93 -16.63
C TRP A 233 17.98 3.19 -17.51
N ARG A 234 17.18 3.20 -18.60
CA ARG A 234 17.00 4.35 -19.51
C ARG A 234 15.55 4.77 -19.54
N THR A 235 15.29 6.04 -19.78
CA THR A 235 13.91 6.51 -19.95
C THR A 235 13.45 6.26 -21.39
N LYS A 236 12.15 6.10 -21.61
CA LYS A 236 11.58 5.96 -22.95
C LYS A 236 11.92 7.17 -23.85
N GLU A 237 12.01 8.37 -23.29
CA GLU A 237 12.44 9.59 -24.01
C GLU A 237 13.89 9.50 -24.49
N THR A 238 14.79 8.92 -23.68
CA THR A 238 16.20 8.73 -24.03
C THR A 238 16.36 7.64 -25.09
N GLU A 239 15.55 6.59 -25.01
CA GLU A 239 15.55 5.49 -26.00
C GLU A 239 14.99 5.97 -27.35
N TYR A 240 13.90 6.73 -27.34
CA TYR A 240 13.34 7.36 -28.53
C TYR A 240 14.31 8.38 -29.18
N ALA A 241 14.95 9.21 -28.35
CA ALA A 241 15.97 10.15 -28.85
C ALA A 241 17.19 9.43 -29.42
N ALA A 242 17.58 8.28 -28.88
CA ALA A 242 18.66 7.45 -29.43
C ALA A 242 18.25 6.83 -30.77
N LEU A 243 17.04 6.25 -30.87
CA LEU A 243 16.51 5.71 -32.13
C LEU A 243 16.38 6.76 -33.22
N VAL A 244 15.83 7.94 -32.89
CA VAL A 244 15.75 9.06 -33.84
C VAL A 244 17.13 9.56 -34.29
N SER A 245 18.15 9.51 -33.41
CA SER A 245 19.53 9.85 -33.76
C SER A 245 20.17 8.80 -34.65
N GLU A 246 19.89 7.51 -34.43
CA GLU A 246 20.36 6.40 -35.27
C GLU A 246 19.69 6.41 -36.65
N ASP A 247 18.37 6.62 -36.73
CA ASP A 247 17.63 6.76 -37.98
C ASP A 247 18.13 8.00 -38.78
N ARG A 248 18.40 9.11 -38.09
CA ARG A 248 18.95 10.32 -38.74
C ARG A 248 20.39 10.09 -39.23
N GLN A 249 21.18 9.29 -38.53
CA GLN A 249 22.53 8.92 -38.91
C GLN A 249 22.52 7.98 -40.12
N GLN A 250 21.61 7.00 -40.15
CA GLN A 250 21.40 6.13 -41.31
C GLN A 250 20.88 6.88 -42.53
N LEU A 251 19.99 7.86 -42.34
CA LEU A 251 19.53 8.74 -43.43
C LEU A 251 20.62 9.66 -43.98
N LEU A 252 21.56 10.07 -43.13
CA LEU A 252 22.73 10.88 -43.59
C LEU A 252 23.78 10.03 -44.32
N ASP A 253 23.94 8.75 -43.93
CA ASP A 253 24.83 7.79 -44.61
C ASP A 253 24.24 7.25 -45.94
N SER A 254 22.87 7.29 -46.06
CA SER A 254 22.18 6.83 -47.28
C SER A 254 21.83 7.96 -48.29
N SER A 255 22.30 9.20 -48.06
CA SER A 255 21.96 10.36 -48.92
C SER A 255 22.69 10.43 -50.24
N ASP A 256 23.25 9.33 -50.76
CA ASP A 256 23.87 9.25 -52.08
C ASP A 256 23.05 8.49 -53.15
N GLU A 257 21.80 8.10 -52.95
CA GLU A 257 20.97 7.59 -54.04
C GLU A 257 19.44 7.71 -53.77
N GLU A 258 18.77 8.42 -54.69
CA GLU A 258 17.37 8.33 -55.18
C GLU A 258 16.18 8.61 -54.22
N GLU A 259 15.32 9.53 -54.73
CA GLU A 259 13.96 9.78 -54.26
C GLU A 259 13.08 8.52 -54.31
N PRO A 260 12.27 8.27 -53.31
CA PRO A 260 11.08 7.42 -53.48
C PRO A 260 9.78 8.20 -53.34
N GLU A 261 8.93 7.90 -54.31
CA GLU A 261 7.51 8.22 -54.38
C GLU A 261 6.71 7.93 -53.14
N SER A 262 5.72 8.80 -52.95
CA SER A 262 4.63 8.67 -51.98
C SER A 262 3.98 7.29 -51.92
N SER A 263 3.85 6.74 -50.73
CA SER A 263 2.80 5.76 -50.44
C SER A 263 2.24 5.87 -49.04
N THR A 264 0.94 6.21 -48.99
CA THR A 264 -0.12 5.76 -48.13
C THR A 264 0.02 5.94 -46.63
N THR A 265 -0.77 6.89 -46.14
CA THR A 265 -1.47 6.99 -44.86
C THR A 265 -1.56 5.67 -44.06
N ALA A 266 -0.59 5.42 -43.20
CA ALA A 266 -0.81 4.71 -41.94
C ALA A 266 -1.21 5.79 -40.92
N GLU A 267 -2.34 5.61 -40.24
CA GLU A 267 -2.77 6.47 -39.14
C GLU A 267 -1.62 6.58 -38.13
N ASP A 268 -1.02 7.74 -38.07
CA ASP A 268 0.08 8.10 -37.22
C ASP A 268 -0.43 8.12 -35.77
N GLN A 269 -0.43 6.96 -35.10
CA GLN A 269 -0.64 6.93 -33.65
C GLN A 269 0.54 7.67 -33.02
N PRO A 270 0.30 8.77 -32.31
CA PRO A 270 1.36 9.57 -31.73
C PRO A 270 2.16 8.71 -30.73
N THR A 271 3.36 8.32 -31.12
CA THR A 271 4.28 7.43 -30.35
C THR A 271 5.03 8.16 -29.23
N GLY A 272 4.77 9.46 -29.02
CA GLY A 272 5.44 10.27 -28.01
C GLY A 272 4.83 10.15 -26.58
N PRO A 273 5.50 10.74 -25.57
CA PRO A 273 5.00 10.79 -24.20
C PRO A 273 3.66 11.52 -24.12
N LEU A 274 2.79 11.09 -23.19
CA LEU A 274 1.44 11.67 -23.01
C LEU A 274 1.52 13.18 -22.75
N SER A 275 0.79 13.95 -23.54
CA SER A 275 0.62 15.39 -23.34
C SER A 275 -0.13 15.66 -22.02
N PHE A 276 0.07 16.84 -21.42
CA PHE A 276 -0.64 17.23 -20.21
C PHE A 276 -2.16 17.20 -20.37
N ARG A 277 -2.69 17.59 -21.53
CA ARG A 277 -4.14 17.52 -21.83
C ARG A 277 -4.64 16.07 -21.88
N GLU A 278 -3.88 15.17 -22.49
CA GLU A 278 -4.21 13.73 -22.52
C GLU A 278 -4.24 13.14 -21.11
N ARG A 279 -3.28 13.50 -20.25
CA ARG A 279 -3.25 13.08 -18.85
C ARG A 279 -4.50 13.52 -18.06
N LEU A 280 -4.94 14.78 -18.23
CA LEU A 280 -6.16 15.28 -17.62
C LEU A 280 -7.42 14.57 -18.16
N PHE A 281 -7.44 14.26 -19.44
CA PHE A 281 -8.52 13.50 -20.05
C PHE A 281 -8.62 12.08 -19.47
N VAL A 282 -7.48 11.40 -19.32
CA VAL A 282 -7.38 10.07 -18.69
C VAL A 282 -7.88 10.12 -17.23
N ILE A 283 -7.42 11.09 -16.43
CA ILE A 283 -7.85 11.26 -15.03
C ILE A 283 -9.38 11.43 -14.96
N ARG A 284 -9.96 12.21 -15.87
CA ARG A 284 -11.43 12.37 -15.93
C ARG A 284 -12.14 11.06 -16.26
N GLY A 285 -11.55 10.17 -17.07
CA GLY A 285 -12.09 8.84 -17.34
C GLY A 285 -11.99 7.88 -16.14
N LEU A 286 -10.98 8.07 -15.29
CA LEU A 286 -10.74 7.23 -14.11
C LEU A 286 -11.67 7.52 -12.94
N TRP A 287 -12.40 8.65 -12.93
CA TRP A 287 -13.26 9.06 -11.83
C TRP A 287 -14.25 7.97 -11.37
N ARG A 288 -14.79 7.22 -12.32
CA ARG A 288 -15.72 6.09 -12.07
C ARG A 288 -15.10 4.96 -11.22
N PHE A 289 -13.78 4.86 -11.16
CA PHE A 289 -13.05 3.87 -10.35
C PHE A 289 -12.46 4.50 -9.10
N VAL A 290 -11.87 5.68 -9.23
CA VAL A 290 -11.14 6.38 -8.16
C VAL A 290 -12.09 6.86 -7.06
N LEU A 291 -13.28 7.40 -7.43
CA LEU A 291 -14.25 7.87 -6.44
C LEU A 291 -14.81 6.74 -5.56
N PRO A 292 -15.31 5.62 -6.12
CA PRO A 292 -15.77 4.51 -5.30
C PRO A 292 -14.67 3.93 -4.42
N LEU A 293 -13.44 3.83 -4.93
CA LEU A 293 -12.30 3.37 -4.15
C LEU A 293 -12.02 4.33 -2.98
N GLY A 294 -12.01 5.64 -3.23
CA GLY A 294 -11.81 6.65 -2.20
C GLY A 294 -12.85 6.60 -1.09
N VAL A 295 -14.14 6.38 -1.45
CA VAL A 295 -15.22 6.23 -0.46
C VAL A 295 -15.05 4.96 0.37
N VAL A 296 -14.64 3.84 -0.23
CA VAL A 296 -14.34 2.61 0.52
C VAL A 296 -13.24 2.87 1.54
N TYR A 297 -12.12 3.45 1.12
CA TYR A 297 -10.99 3.70 2.03
C TYR A 297 -11.29 4.78 3.08
N LEU A 298 -12.13 5.78 2.74
CA LEU A 298 -12.61 6.75 3.73
C LEU A 298 -13.38 6.05 4.85
N THR A 299 -14.36 5.23 4.50
CA THR A 299 -15.22 4.55 5.48
C THR A 299 -14.48 3.45 6.24
N GLU A 300 -13.59 2.73 5.58
CA GLU A 300 -12.71 1.71 6.15
C GLU A 300 -11.78 2.31 7.22
N TYR A 301 -11.02 3.33 6.88
CA TYR A 301 -10.10 3.96 7.83
C TYR A 301 -10.81 4.80 8.89
N PHE A 302 -12.02 5.27 8.62
CA PHE A 302 -12.88 5.86 9.65
C PHE A 302 -13.28 4.82 10.70
N ILE A 303 -13.60 3.58 10.33
CA ILE A 303 -13.84 2.49 11.28
C ILE A 303 -12.55 2.17 12.03
N ASN A 304 -11.44 1.93 11.30
CA ASN A 304 -10.16 1.50 11.87
C ASN A 304 -9.58 2.49 12.88
N GLN A 305 -9.62 3.79 12.59
CA GLN A 305 -8.94 4.82 13.36
C GLN A 305 -9.88 5.71 14.19
N GLY A 306 -11.17 5.65 13.88
CA GLY A 306 -12.16 6.48 14.58
C GLY A 306 -13.09 5.70 15.51
N LEU A 307 -13.37 4.42 15.21
CA LEU A 307 -14.39 3.66 15.93
C LEU A 307 -13.85 2.42 16.66
N MET A 308 -12.85 1.72 16.13
CA MET A 308 -12.41 0.45 16.72
C MET A 308 -11.91 0.57 18.16
N GLU A 309 -11.23 1.68 18.49
CA GLU A 309 -10.74 1.93 19.84
C GLU A 309 -11.88 2.16 20.83
N LEU A 310 -13.01 2.72 20.37
CA LEU A 310 -14.20 3.01 21.17
C LEU A 310 -15.10 1.77 21.38
N LEU A 311 -14.88 0.69 20.63
CA LEU A 311 -15.61 -0.56 20.72
C LEU A 311 -14.97 -1.50 21.74
N PHE A 312 -15.22 -1.26 23.04
CA PHE A 312 -14.68 -2.07 24.12
C PHE A 312 -15.77 -2.82 24.88
N PHE A 313 -15.55 -4.12 25.12
CA PHE A 313 -16.46 -5.01 25.87
C PHE A 313 -15.81 -5.45 27.18
N HIS A 314 -16.38 -5.01 28.31
CA HIS A 314 -15.86 -5.32 29.64
C HIS A 314 -16.11 -6.80 30.08
N ASN A 315 -17.11 -7.47 29.49
CA ASN A 315 -17.60 -8.78 29.94
C ASN A 315 -16.87 -9.98 29.33
N ILE A 316 -15.63 -9.78 28.82
CA ILE A 316 -14.82 -10.85 28.24
C ILE A 316 -13.42 -10.87 28.85
N PHE A 317 -12.73 -11.99 28.70
CA PHE A 317 -11.38 -12.20 29.23
C PHE A 317 -10.28 -11.39 28.56
N LEU A 318 -10.59 -10.68 27.46
CA LEU A 318 -9.65 -9.87 26.69
C LEU A 318 -9.60 -8.44 27.22
N THR A 319 -8.39 -7.94 27.47
CA THR A 319 -8.15 -6.52 27.78
C THR A 319 -8.47 -5.62 26.58
N HIS A 320 -8.67 -4.31 26.80
CA HIS A 320 -8.93 -3.34 25.75
C HIS A 320 -7.89 -3.43 24.62
N ALA A 321 -6.61 -3.36 24.96
CA ALA A 321 -5.52 -3.49 23.97
C ALA A 321 -5.54 -4.85 23.25
N ALA A 322 -5.96 -5.94 23.89
CA ALA A 322 -6.09 -7.24 23.25
C ALA A 322 -7.26 -7.28 22.27
N GLN A 323 -8.40 -6.67 22.61
CA GLN A 323 -9.56 -6.56 21.71
C GLN A 323 -9.21 -5.76 20.47
N TYR A 324 -8.56 -4.61 20.62
CA TYR A 324 -8.08 -3.77 19.50
C TYR A 324 -7.12 -4.54 18.58
N ARG A 325 -6.15 -5.28 19.14
CA ARG A 325 -5.25 -6.13 18.34
C ARG A 325 -6.00 -7.21 17.56
N TRP A 326 -7.03 -7.82 18.14
CA TRP A 326 -7.86 -8.79 17.43
C TRP A 326 -8.68 -8.15 16.31
N TYR A 327 -9.23 -6.94 16.52
CA TYR A 327 -9.89 -6.18 15.44
C TYR A 327 -8.94 -5.96 14.27
N GLN A 328 -7.75 -5.43 14.53
CA GLN A 328 -6.75 -5.20 13.49
C GLN A 328 -6.34 -6.51 12.78
N THR A 329 -6.18 -7.59 13.51
CA THR A 329 -5.83 -8.91 12.95
C THR A 329 -6.93 -9.43 12.02
N LEU A 330 -8.19 -9.37 12.44
CA LEU A 330 -9.33 -9.83 11.65
C LEU A 330 -9.55 -8.96 10.42
N TYR A 331 -9.40 -7.65 10.56
CA TYR A 331 -9.42 -6.73 9.43
C TYR A 331 -8.36 -7.12 8.39
N GLN A 332 -7.10 -7.26 8.79
CA GLN A 332 -6.01 -7.64 7.89
C GLN A 332 -6.21 -9.03 7.27
N LEU A 333 -6.79 -9.97 8.00
CA LEU A 333 -7.19 -11.28 7.48
C LEU A 333 -8.24 -11.13 6.37
N GLY A 334 -9.26 -10.30 6.58
CA GLY A 334 -10.27 -9.99 5.57
C GLY A 334 -9.67 -9.37 4.31
N VAL A 335 -8.76 -8.41 4.47
CA VAL A 335 -8.01 -7.78 3.37
C VAL A 335 -7.19 -8.82 2.60
N LEU A 336 -6.45 -9.69 3.28
CA LEU A 336 -5.65 -10.74 2.64
C LEU A 336 -6.54 -11.70 1.84
N LEU A 337 -7.61 -12.19 2.43
CA LEU A 337 -8.55 -13.12 1.78
C LEU A 337 -9.16 -12.51 0.52
N SER A 338 -9.65 -11.27 0.63
CA SER A 338 -10.32 -10.61 -0.50
C SER A 338 -9.35 -10.19 -1.60
N ARG A 339 -8.16 -9.69 -1.27
CA ARG A 339 -7.13 -9.37 -2.28
C ARG A 339 -6.62 -10.62 -3.00
N SER A 340 -6.55 -11.76 -2.31
CA SER A 340 -6.17 -13.04 -2.90
C SER A 340 -7.28 -13.68 -3.73
N SER A 341 -8.53 -13.24 -3.57
CA SER A 341 -9.70 -13.80 -4.26
C SER A 341 -9.88 -13.33 -5.71
N LEU A 342 -9.07 -12.41 -6.22
CA LEU A 342 -9.23 -11.80 -7.54
C LEU A 342 -9.26 -12.85 -8.68
N HIS A 343 -8.58 -13.98 -8.50
CA HIS A 343 -8.63 -15.09 -9.45
C HIS A 343 -10.06 -15.67 -9.60
N CYS A 344 -10.78 -15.80 -8.48
CA CYS A 344 -12.10 -16.45 -8.43
C CYS A 344 -13.24 -15.43 -8.54
N VAL A 345 -13.10 -14.25 -7.93
CA VAL A 345 -14.18 -13.27 -7.78
C VAL A 345 -13.78 -11.94 -8.40
N LYS A 346 -14.52 -11.54 -9.45
CA LYS A 346 -14.33 -10.27 -10.18
C LYS A 346 -15.58 -9.42 -10.09
N ILE A 347 -15.50 -8.31 -9.34
CA ILE A 347 -16.62 -7.40 -9.06
C ILE A 347 -16.44 -6.13 -9.90
N ARG A 348 -17.15 -6.03 -11.03
CA ARG A 348 -17.04 -4.86 -11.92
C ARG A 348 -17.66 -3.59 -11.33
N ARG A 349 -18.72 -3.74 -10.52
CA ARG A 349 -19.45 -2.62 -9.94
C ARG A 349 -18.88 -2.24 -8.56
N VAL A 350 -17.69 -1.63 -8.55
CA VAL A 350 -16.99 -1.25 -7.31
C VAL A 350 -17.83 -0.33 -6.42
N TRP A 351 -18.72 0.50 -6.98
CA TRP A 351 -19.62 1.36 -6.22
C TRP A 351 -20.52 0.60 -5.24
N ILE A 352 -20.86 -0.68 -5.53
CA ILE A 352 -21.63 -1.53 -4.59
C ILE A 352 -20.82 -1.76 -3.30
N LEU A 353 -19.50 -2.01 -3.44
CA LEU A 353 -18.62 -2.18 -2.29
C LEU A 353 -18.54 -0.89 -1.47
N SER A 354 -18.55 0.29 -2.13
CA SER A 354 -18.57 1.59 -1.44
C SER A 354 -19.85 1.78 -0.63
N VAL A 355 -21.01 1.43 -1.17
CA VAL A 355 -22.29 1.50 -0.45
C VAL A 355 -22.29 0.55 0.74
N LEU A 356 -21.87 -0.71 0.55
CA LEU A 356 -21.81 -1.70 1.63
C LEU A 356 -20.87 -1.28 2.74
N GLN A 357 -19.71 -0.74 2.39
CA GLN A 357 -18.73 -0.26 3.37
C GLN A 357 -19.24 0.97 4.14
N THR A 358 -19.93 1.90 3.45
CA THR A 358 -20.56 3.05 4.09
C THR A 358 -21.65 2.61 5.07
N LEU A 359 -22.48 1.64 4.68
CA LEU A 359 -23.50 1.08 5.57
C LEU A 359 -22.86 0.41 6.81
N ASN A 360 -21.76 -0.31 6.62
CA ASN A 360 -21.00 -0.91 7.71
C ASN A 360 -20.47 0.17 8.68
N ALA A 361 -19.88 1.25 8.14
CA ALA A 361 -19.38 2.37 8.95
C ALA A 361 -20.49 3.07 9.74
N VAL A 362 -21.63 3.33 9.12
CA VAL A 362 -22.79 3.91 9.80
C VAL A 362 -23.32 2.98 10.90
N PHE A 363 -23.42 1.69 10.61
CA PHE A 363 -23.85 0.70 11.61
C PHE A 363 -22.91 0.67 12.83
N LEU A 364 -21.59 0.62 12.61
CA LEU A 364 -20.62 0.61 13.70
C LEU A 364 -20.57 1.95 14.45
N LEU A 365 -20.77 3.08 13.79
CA LEU A 365 -20.90 4.39 14.42
C LEU A 365 -22.11 4.43 15.36
N LEU A 366 -23.26 3.91 14.92
CA LEU A 366 -24.45 3.79 15.77
C LEU A 366 -24.22 2.80 16.92
N ALA A 367 -23.47 1.73 16.67
CA ALA A 367 -23.10 0.76 17.70
C ALA A 367 -22.21 1.38 18.79
N VAL A 368 -21.26 2.22 18.42
CA VAL A 368 -20.47 3.02 19.37
C VAL A 368 -21.36 3.99 20.15
N ARG A 369 -22.25 4.73 19.46
CA ARG A 369 -23.08 5.75 20.10
C ARG A 369 -24.12 5.20 21.09
N TYR A 370 -24.75 4.08 20.74
CA TYR A 370 -25.89 3.53 21.50
C TYR A 370 -25.55 2.27 22.28
N LEU A 371 -24.33 1.73 22.14
CA LEU A 371 -23.82 0.54 22.85
C LEU A 371 -24.77 -0.67 22.80
N PHE A 372 -25.47 -0.86 21.67
CA PHE A 372 -26.51 -1.89 21.54
C PHE A 372 -25.97 -3.28 21.14
N LEU A 373 -24.69 -3.40 20.78
CA LEU A 373 -24.12 -4.67 20.38
C LEU A 373 -23.96 -5.60 21.60
N PRO A 374 -24.56 -6.81 21.55
CA PRO A 374 -24.61 -7.70 22.71
C PRO A 374 -23.29 -8.44 22.96
N THR A 375 -22.47 -8.63 21.91
CA THR A 375 -21.28 -9.47 22.00
C THR A 375 -20.15 -8.96 21.09
N VAL A 376 -18.90 -9.17 21.54
CA VAL A 376 -17.69 -8.85 20.75
C VAL A 376 -17.59 -9.68 19.46
N TRP A 377 -18.15 -10.91 19.46
CA TRP A 377 -18.10 -11.78 18.29
C TRP A 377 -18.81 -11.20 17.08
N LEU A 378 -19.87 -10.42 17.31
CA LEU A 378 -20.57 -9.73 16.24
C LEU A 378 -19.70 -8.61 15.67
N VAL A 379 -18.98 -7.88 16.53
CA VAL A 379 -18.01 -6.86 16.08
C VAL A 379 -16.90 -7.52 15.26
N PHE A 380 -16.35 -8.65 15.70
CA PHE A 380 -15.35 -9.41 14.95
C PHE A 380 -15.84 -9.78 13.54
N ALA A 381 -17.10 -10.18 13.41
CA ALA A 381 -17.69 -10.48 12.09
C ALA A 381 -17.79 -9.23 11.20
N PHE A 382 -18.21 -8.08 11.74
CA PHE A 382 -18.30 -6.83 10.98
C PHE A 382 -16.91 -6.28 10.59
N ILE A 383 -15.91 -6.43 11.43
CA ILE A 383 -14.53 -6.04 11.14
C ILE A 383 -13.91 -6.94 10.07
N LEU A 384 -14.11 -8.25 10.15
CA LEU A 384 -13.69 -9.16 9.07
C LEU A 384 -14.37 -8.80 7.74
N TYR A 385 -15.68 -8.52 7.78
CA TYR A 385 -16.45 -8.08 6.62
C TYR A 385 -15.93 -6.76 6.04
N GLU A 386 -15.57 -5.80 6.87
CA GLU A 386 -14.90 -4.56 6.49
C GLU A 386 -13.64 -4.81 5.67
N GLY A 387 -12.74 -5.65 6.16
CA GLY A 387 -11.51 -6.02 5.45
C GLY A 387 -11.78 -6.73 4.12
N LEU A 388 -12.83 -7.57 4.06
CA LEU A 388 -13.25 -8.22 2.81
C LEU A 388 -13.72 -7.20 1.76
N LEU A 389 -14.47 -6.17 2.15
CA LEU A 389 -14.95 -5.13 1.26
C LEU A 389 -13.80 -4.24 0.77
N GLY A 390 -12.93 -3.78 1.68
CA GLY A 390 -11.78 -2.92 1.37
C GLY A 390 -10.80 -3.57 0.41
N GLY A 391 -10.36 -4.78 0.74
CA GLY A 391 -9.44 -5.52 -0.12
C GLY A 391 -10.04 -5.87 -1.49
N ALA A 392 -11.33 -6.24 -1.55
CA ALA A 392 -12.02 -6.50 -2.80
C ALA A 392 -12.14 -5.24 -3.68
N ALA A 393 -12.43 -4.08 -3.07
CA ALA A 393 -12.49 -2.81 -3.80
C ALA A 393 -11.14 -2.47 -4.44
N TYR A 394 -10.03 -2.62 -3.71
CA TYR A 394 -8.69 -2.36 -4.22
C TYR A 394 -8.36 -3.21 -5.45
N VAL A 395 -8.35 -4.52 -5.31
CA VAL A 395 -7.89 -5.39 -6.41
C VAL A 395 -8.80 -5.34 -7.63
N ASN A 396 -10.11 -5.22 -7.43
CA ASN A 396 -11.05 -5.12 -8.54
C ASN A 396 -10.93 -3.78 -9.27
N THR A 397 -10.71 -2.67 -8.56
CA THR A 397 -10.46 -1.35 -9.18
C THR A 397 -9.27 -1.43 -10.13
N PHE A 398 -8.11 -1.87 -9.67
CA PHE A 398 -6.91 -1.97 -10.51
C PHE A 398 -7.03 -3.02 -11.61
N HIS A 399 -7.71 -4.14 -11.35
CA HIS A 399 -7.99 -5.14 -12.39
C HIS A 399 -8.80 -4.55 -13.56
N PHE A 400 -9.88 -3.81 -13.27
CA PHE A 400 -10.73 -3.26 -14.33
C PHE A 400 -10.10 -2.05 -15.01
N ILE A 401 -9.32 -1.23 -14.29
CA ILE A 401 -8.51 -0.17 -14.92
C ILE A 401 -7.52 -0.80 -15.90
N SER A 402 -6.77 -1.83 -15.50
CA SER A 402 -5.84 -2.54 -16.38
C SER A 402 -6.51 -3.17 -17.61
N LYS A 403 -7.79 -3.58 -17.48
CA LYS A 403 -8.56 -4.23 -18.55
C LYS A 403 -9.23 -3.24 -19.51
N GLU A 404 -9.76 -2.13 -18.98
CA GLU A 404 -10.62 -1.20 -19.72
C GLU A 404 -9.86 0.02 -20.27
N THR A 405 -8.59 0.21 -19.86
CA THR A 405 -7.75 1.30 -20.36
C THR A 405 -6.89 0.83 -21.54
N GLU A 406 -6.78 1.66 -22.56
CA GLU A 406 -5.90 1.46 -23.72
C GLU A 406 -4.44 1.30 -23.29
N ASP A 407 -3.66 0.50 -24.02
CA ASP A 407 -2.28 0.17 -23.71
C ASP A 407 -1.40 1.40 -23.51
N ARG A 408 -1.59 2.43 -24.35
CA ARG A 408 -0.87 3.71 -24.27
C ARG A 408 -1.10 4.46 -22.97
N HIS A 409 -2.34 4.45 -22.46
CA HIS A 409 -2.74 5.19 -21.26
C HIS A 409 -2.64 4.35 -19.97
N ARG A 410 -2.45 3.03 -20.08
CA ARG A 410 -2.57 2.08 -18.95
C ARG A 410 -1.55 2.33 -17.85
N GLU A 411 -0.30 2.58 -18.19
CA GLU A 411 0.77 2.85 -17.22
C GLU A 411 0.44 4.08 -16.37
N PHE A 412 0.05 5.18 -17.01
CA PHE A 412 -0.35 6.40 -16.32
C PHE A 412 -1.63 6.21 -15.51
N SER A 413 -2.62 5.46 -16.04
CA SER A 413 -3.90 5.20 -15.37
C SER A 413 -3.72 4.39 -14.09
N MET A 414 -2.85 3.37 -14.10
CA MET A 414 -2.54 2.56 -12.93
C MET A 414 -1.87 3.40 -11.84
N ALA A 415 -0.92 4.25 -12.21
CA ALA A 415 -0.28 5.16 -11.28
C ALA A 415 -1.26 6.22 -10.73
N ALA A 416 -2.04 6.86 -11.60
CA ALA A 416 -2.94 7.95 -11.20
C ALA A 416 -4.12 7.44 -10.35
N ALA A 417 -4.60 6.22 -10.57
CA ALA A 417 -5.72 5.67 -9.81
C ALA A 417 -5.38 5.41 -8.33
N SER A 418 -4.11 5.18 -8.01
CA SER A 418 -3.67 4.94 -6.64
C SER A 418 -3.81 6.16 -5.72
N ILE A 419 -4.22 7.32 -6.24
CA ILE A 419 -4.55 8.49 -5.41
C ILE A 419 -5.84 8.28 -4.61
N GLY A 420 -6.77 7.46 -5.13
CA GLY A 420 -8.11 7.31 -4.56
C GLY A 420 -8.09 6.79 -3.13
N ASP A 421 -7.29 5.77 -2.86
CA ASP A 421 -7.13 5.21 -1.52
C ASP A 421 -6.54 6.22 -0.55
N SER A 422 -5.43 6.86 -0.89
CA SER A 422 -4.73 7.80 -0.01
C SER A 422 -5.54 9.06 0.28
N LEU A 423 -6.33 9.54 -0.68
CA LEU A 423 -7.26 10.63 -0.44
C LEU A 423 -8.35 10.21 0.55
N GLY A 424 -8.93 9.02 0.37
CA GLY A 424 -9.93 8.47 1.29
C GLY A 424 -9.38 8.32 2.71
N ILE A 425 -8.19 7.73 2.86
CA ILE A 425 -7.50 7.56 4.15
C ILE A 425 -7.24 8.91 4.83
N THR A 426 -6.76 9.90 4.07
CA THR A 426 -6.47 11.23 4.62
C THR A 426 -7.73 11.90 5.16
N VAL A 427 -8.83 11.87 4.41
CA VAL A 427 -10.11 12.43 4.86
C VAL A 427 -10.63 11.68 6.08
N ALA A 428 -10.49 10.34 6.12
CA ALA A 428 -10.84 9.54 7.28
C ALA A 428 -10.07 9.96 8.54
N GLY A 429 -8.75 10.13 8.44
CA GLY A 429 -7.91 10.59 9.55
C GLY A 429 -8.34 11.96 10.08
N LEU A 430 -8.64 12.90 9.18
CA LEU A 430 -9.11 14.23 9.56
C LEU A 430 -10.47 14.22 10.27
N ILE A 431 -11.39 13.35 9.84
CA ILE A 431 -12.72 13.20 10.45
C ILE A 431 -12.64 12.42 11.77
N SER A 432 -11.74 11.44 11.87
CA SER A 432 -11.60 10.61 13.07
C SER A 432 -11.12 11.41 14.30
N LEU A 433 -10.29 12.46 14.11
CA LEU A 433 -9.82 13.30 15.20
C LEU A 433 -10.97 13.96 16.01
N PRO A 434 -11.87 14.76 15.41
CA PRO A 434 -12.97 15.37 16.15
C PRO A 434 -13.98 14.33 16.65
N VAL A 435 -14.19 13.22 15.94
CA VAL A 435 -15.09 12.15 16.38
C VAL A 435 -14.57 11.48 17.64
N HIS A 436 -13.28 11.13 17.68
CA HIS A 436 -12.63 10.57 18.87
C HIS A 436 -12.74 11.52 20.06
N THR A 437 -12.39 12.82 19.87
CA THR A 437 -12.50 13.83 20.93
C THR A 437 -13.94 13.97 21.44
N TYR A 438 -14.93 13.94 20.55
CA TYR A 438 -16.34 14.00 20.94
C TYR A 438 -16.76 12.81 21.82
N PHE A 439 -16.45 11.57 21.41
CA PHE A 439 -16.82 10.40 22.19
C PHE A 439 -16.07 10.32 23.53
N CYS A 440 -14.80 10.71 23.56
CA CYS A 440 -14.01 10.74 24.80
C CYS A 440 -14.44 11.84 25.78
N SER A 441 -15.21 12.84 25.31
CA SER A 441 -15.80 13.88 26.18
C SER A 441 -17.17 13.48 26.78
N LEU A 442 -17.77 12.36 26.36
CA LEU A 442 -19.02 11.82 26.89
C LEU A 442 -18.78 10.95 28.10
#